data_20547b045dcb153caaf7a6ed05738c86
#
_entry.id   20547b045dcb153caaf7a6ed05738c86
#
_cell.length_a   1.000
_cell.length_b   1.000
_cell.length_c   1.000
_cell.angle_alpha   90.00
_cell.angle_beta   90.00
_cell.angle_gamma   90.00
#
_symmetry.space_group_name_H-M   'P 1'
#
loop_
_entity.id
_entity.type
_entity.pdbx_description
1 polymer ?
#
loop_
_entity_poly.entity_id
_entity_poly.type
_entity_poly.pdbx_seq_one_letter_code
_entity_poly.pdbx_strand_id
1 'polypeptide(L)'
;TVKGFCCLMQEIKNGIDRTHHKQVDGKWVYLNDVFVVDLATFTLKEKLAVATNPNVLMEEDDKIFLIAWDYSFVEEGYVLQIIDPANSNEVTNIGHATYMAADDDVVYLINSLTNWNVNPAVTTNHFSTYNIKTKTLNQSSFLKDDAPKELATTSTSMLQVNDDNGDIYIGTTYFAAGNGNIYRFKKDGTFIEKFDCGGQNPNSAVFFN
;
A
#
# COMPACT_ATOMS: atom_id res chain seq x y z
N THR A 1 -6.71 25.93 0.86
CA THR A 1 -5.23 25.86 0.83
C THR A 1 -4.84 24.44 0.52
N VAL A 2 -4.38 24.18 -0.70
CA VAL A 2 -3.96 22.84 -1.12
C VAL A 2 -2.66 22.52 -0.37
N LYS A 3 -2.73 21.55 0.55
CA LYS A 3 -1.55 20.97 1.18
C LYS A 3 -1.08 19.83 0.30
N GLY A 4 0.15 19.87 -0.19
CA GLY A 4 0.77 18.73 -0.87
C GLY A 4 1.57 17.93 0.12
N PHE A 5 1.34 16.63 0.18
CA PHE A 5 2.20 15.66 0.83
C PHE A 5 3.09 15.02 -0.22
N CYS A 6 4.35 14.88 0.06
CA CYS A 6 5.29 14.17 -0.79
C CYS A 6 6.04 13.14 0.05
N CYS A 7 5.77 11.87 -0.22
CA CYS A 7 6.66 10.78 0.15
C CYS A 7 7.76 10.77 -0.88
N LEU A 8 8.94 11.19 -0.57
CA LEU A 8 10.08 11.23 -1.47
C LEU A 8 10.72 12.61 -1.58
N MET A 9 11.42 13.04 -0.59
CA MET A 9 12.52 13.92 -0.90
C MET A 9 13.64 13.67 0.10
N GLN A 10 14.61 12.94 -0.35
CA GLN A 10 15.94 13.05 0.18
C GLN A 10 16.45 14.48 -0.15
N GLU A 11 17.22 15.05 0.77
CA GLU A 11 17.89 16.35 0.66
C GLU A 11 18.32 16.67 -0.78
N ILE A 12 17.74 17.71 -1.35
CA ILE A 12 18.18 18.24 -2.66
C ILE A 12 19.57 18.86 -2.47
N LYS A 13 20.58 18.04 -2.54
CA LYS A 13 21.95 18.45 -2.88
C LYS A 13 22.31 17.76 -4.17
N ASN A 14 22.15 18.47 -5.28
CA ASN A 14 22.68 18.12 -6.61
C ASN A 14 22.03 16.93 -7.34
N GLY A 15 20.71 16.85 -7.43
CA GLY A 15 20.01 15.88 -8.27
C GLY A 15 18.98 15.08 -7.48
N ILE A 16 17.91 14.70 -8.17
CA ILE A 16 16.84 13.87 -7.60
C ILE A 16 17.40 12.46 -7.38
N ASP A 17 17.83 12.17 -6.18
CA ASP A 17 18.10 10.79 -5.78
C ASP A 17 16.80 10.18 -5.24
N ARG A 18 16.32 9.10 -5.89
CA ARG A 18 15.06 8.40 -5.57
C ARG A 18 15.23 7.34 -4.50
N THR A 19 16.30 7.33 -3.74
CA THR A 19 16.58 6.28 -2.79
C THR A 19 16.13 6.68 -1.38
N HIS A 20 15.22 5.92 -0.80
CA HIS A 20 14.78 6.03 0.60
C HIS A 20 15.82 5.58 1.62
N HIS A 21 17.08 5.47 1.21
CA HIS A 21 18.18 5.00 2.03
C HIS A 21 19.46 5.79 1.73
N LYS A 22 20.30 5.87 2.73
CA LYS A 22 21.64 6.45 2.63
C LYS A 22 22.68 5.45 3.10
N GLN A 23 23.91 5.55 2.62
CA GLN A 23 25.03 4.82 3.17
C GLN A 23 25.66 5.59 4.35
N VAL A 24 25.75 4.92 5.50
CA VAL A 24 26.46 5.40 6.69
C VAL A 24 27.43 4.30 7.09
N ASP A 25 28.72 4.59 7.10
CA ASP A 25 29.79 3.63 7.45
C ASP A 25 29.69 2.31 6.66
N GLY A 26 29.35 2.40 5.36
CA GLY A 26 29.22 1.26 4.46
C GLY A 26 27.92 0.44 4.64
N LYS A 27 27.03 0.84 5.53
CA LYS A 27 25.72 0.21 5.74
C LYS A 27 24.59 1.04 5.15
N TRP A 28 23.60 0.37 4.58
CA TRP A 28 22.37 1.02 4.15
C TRP A 28 21.49 1.37 5.35
N VAL A 29 21.09 2.63 5.44
CA VAL A 29 20.18 3.15 6.47
C VAL A 29 18.96 3.70 5.75
N TYR A 30 17.80 3.13 6.04
CA TYR A 30 16.53 3.63 5.52
C TYR A 30 16.07 4.86 6.31
N LEU A 31 15.45 5.81 5.60
CA LEU A 31 14.90 7.03 6.20
C LEU A 31 13.51 6.74 6.78
N ASN A 32 13.10 7.58 7.70
CA ASN A 32 11.82 7.49 8.39
C ASN A 32 11.08 8.84 8.40
N ASP A 33 11.15 9.55 7.29
CA ASP A 33 10.64 10.91 7.17
C ASP A 33 9.64 11.04 6.02
N VAL A 34 8.61 11.84 6.24
CA VAL A 34 7.72 12.39 5.21
C VAL A 34 7.76 13.90 5.28
N PHE A 35 7.83 14.57 4.14
CA PHE A 35 7.87 16.01 4.06
C PHE A 35 6.51 16.61 3.71
N VAL A 36 6.13 17.66 4.44
CA VAL A 36 4.99 18.52 4.10
C VAL A 36 5.50 19.74 3.39
N VAL A 37 5.08 19.93 2.14
CA VAL A 37 5.54 21.02 1.25
C VAL A 37 4.39 21.98 0.97
N ASP A 38 4.67 23.28 0.99
CA ASP A 38 3.75 24.29 0.50
C ASP A 38 3.79 24.33 -1.02
N LEU A 39 2.68 23.99 -1.67
CA LEU A 39 2.62 23.92 -3.13
C LEU A 39 2.65 25.29 -3.82
N ALA A 40 2.31 26.37 -3.13
CA ALA A 40 2.35 27.71 -3.71
C ALA A 40 3.77 28.28 -3.77
N THR A 41 4.61 27.92 -2.80
CA THR A 41 5.98 28.42 -2.64
C THR A 41 7.05 27.38 -2.87
N PHE A 42 6.68 26.10 -2.94
CA PHE A 42 7.56 24.93 -2.98
C PHE A 42 8.58 24.92 -1.82
N THR A 43 8.16 25.43 -0.66
CA THR A 43 8.99 25.41 0.54
C THR A 43 8.60 24.29 1.47
N LEU A 44 9.60 23.69 2.13
CA LEU A 44 9.40 22.71 3.18
C LEU A 44 8.71 23.40 4.36
N LYS A 45 7.53 22.90 4.77
CA LYS A 45 6.81 23.34 5.96
C LYS A 45 7.15 22.53 7.18
N GLU A 46 7.20 21.21 7.01
CA GLU A 46 7.35 20.30 8.13
C GLU A 46 8.01 18.99 7.66
N LYS A 47 8.70 18.36 8.58
CA LYS A 47 9.27 17.03 8.43
C LYS A 47 8.63 16.11 9.49
N LEU A 48 7.86 15.14 9.05
CA LEU A 48 7.15 14.21 9.92
C LEU A 48 7.96 12.93 10.11
N ALA A 49 8.13 12.53 11.37
CA ALA A 49 8.68 11.22 11.68
C ALA A 49 7.61 10.14 11.48
N VAL A 50 7.93 9.14 10.67
CA VAL A 50 7.07 8.00 10.32
C VAL A 50 7.82 6.69 10.51
N ALA A 51 7.18 5.55 10.18
CA ALA A 51 7.86 4.27 10.16
C ALA A 51 8.97 4.25 9.07
N THR A 52 9.95 3.39 9.27
CA THR A 52 11.15 3.28 8.43
C THR A 52 10.81 2.89 6.99
N ASN A 53 11.46 3.53 6.03
CA ASN A 53 11.29 3.30 4.61
C ASN A 53 9.84 3.55 4.13
N PRO A 54 9.29 4.77 4.31
CA PRO A 54 7.97 5.13 3.77
C PRO A 54 7.98 4.99 2.26
N ASN A 55 7.01 4.28 1.68
CA ASN A 55 7.04 3.92 0.26
C ASN A 55 5.77 4.26 -0.49
N VAL A 56 4.60 3.98 0.08
CA VAL A 56 3.32 4.20 -0.57
C VAL A 56 2.49 5.19 0.23
N LEU A 57 2.00 6.22 -0.46
CA LEU A 57 1.01 7.16 0.08
C LEU A 57 -0.29 7.05 -0.70
N MET A 58 -1.39 7.19 0.01
CA MET A 58 -2.73 7.31 -0.54
C MET A 58 -3.49 8.36 0.27
N GLU A 59 -4.21 9.23 -0.40
CA GLU A 59 -5.12 10.17 0.26
C GLU A 59 -6.55 9.65 0.13
N GLU A 60 -7.30 9.67 1.23
CA GLU A 60 -8.73 9.36 1.26
C GLU A 60 -9.39 10.08 2.45
N ASP A 61 -10.52 10.72 2.21
CA ASP A 61 -11.31 11.45 3.23
C ASP A 61 -10.46 12.40 4.10
N ASP A 62 -9.65 13.24 3.44
CA ASP A 62 -8.71 14.19 4.08
C ASP A 62 -7.67 13.53 5.02
N LYS A 63 -7.44 12.24 4.90
CA LYS A 63 -6.39 11.49 5.60
C LYS A 63 -5.34 10.99 4.62
N ILE A 64 -4.11 10.89 5.09
CA ILE A 64 -3.02 10.30 4.31
C ILE A 64 -2.70 8.94 4.92
N PHE A 65 -2.89 7.89 4.15
CA PHE A 65 -2.47 6.54 4.48
C PHE A 65 -1.04 6.31 3.97
N LEU A 66 -0.22 5.70 4.79
CA LEU A 66 1.19 5.45 4.50
C LEU A 66 1.52 4.00 4.75
N ILE A 67 2.11 3.31 3.76
CA ILE A 67 2.78 2.03 3.97
C ILE A 67 4.29 2.27 3.98
N ALA A 68 4.95 1.83 5.04
CA ALA A 68 6.39 1.86 5.22
C ALA A 68 6.96 0.45 5.09
N TRP A 69 7.89 0.26 4.15
CA TRP A 69 8.49 -1.05 3.84
C TRP A 69 9.69 -1.32 4.73
N ASP A 70 9.44 -1.42 6.04
CA ASP A 70 10.48 -1.79 7.00
C ASP A 70 10.77 -3.28 6.89
N TYR A 71 11.87 -3.62 6.24
CA TYR A 71 12.29 -5.01 6.03
C TYR A 71 12.74 -5.72 7.31
N SER A 72 12.80 -5.04 8.45
CA SER A 72 13.07 -5.67 9.75
C SER A 72 11.86 -6.42 10.33
N PHE A 73 10.64 -6.14 9.85
CA PHE A 73 9.38 -6.75 10.31
C PHE A 73 8.87 -7.83 9.38
N VAL A 74 9.69 -8.84 9.10
CA VAL A 74 9.38 -9.89 8.10
C VAL A 74 8.17 -10.74 8.49
N GLU A 75 7.86 -10.87 9.79
CA GLU A 75 6.77 -11.73 10.27
C GLU A 75 5.41 -11.03 10.34
N GLU A 76 5.38 -9.73 10.57
CA GLU A 76 4.14 -8.96 10.75
C GLU A 76 3.72 -8.22 9.47
N GLY A 77 4.66 -7.96 8.56
CA GLY A 77 4.45 -7.19 7.34
C GLY A 77 4.85 -5.71 7.47
N TYR A 78 4.58 -4.97 6.42
CA TYR A 78 4.91 -3.55 6.34
C TYR A 78 3.97 -2.72 7.20
N VAL A 79 4.53 -1.70 7.87
CA VAL A 79 3.77 -0.86 8.80
C VAL A 79 2.80 0.03 8.03
N LEU A 80 1.54 0.03 8.45
CA LEU A 80 0.49 0.91 7.94
C LEU A 80 0.21 2.02 8.96
N GLN A 81 0.32 3.27 8.52
CA GLN A 81 0.10 4.47 9.32
C GLN A 81 -0.95 5.38 8.69
N ILE A 82 -1.59 6.20 9.52
CA ILE A 82 -2.40 7.34 9.09
C ILE A 82 -1.70 8.62 9.55
N ILE A 83 -1.64 9.61 8.68
CA ILE A 83 -1.29 10.99 9.00
C ILE A 83 -2.57 11.81 8.92
N ASP A 84 -2.92 12.50 10.00
CA ASP A 84 -4.12 13.33 10.10
C ASP A 84 -3.81 14.82 9.96
N PRO A 85 -3.98 15.44 8.77
CA PRO A 85 -3.69 16.87 8.57
C PRO A 85 -4.56 17.79 9.41
N ALA A 86 -5.78 17.38 9.76
CA ALA A 86 -6.69 18.16 10.58
C ALA A 86 -6.26 18.19 12.06
N ASN A 87 -5.50 17.18 12.50
CA ASN A 87 -4.96 17.06 13.84
C ASN A 87 -3.43 17.28 13.87
N SER A 88 -2.97 18.42 13.35
CA SER A 88 -1.55 18.82 13.35
C SER A 88 -0.60 17.75 12.77
N ASN A 89 -1.04 17.04 11.72
CA ASN A 89 -0.31 15.96 11.07
C ASN A 89 0.05 14.80 12.02
N GLU A 90 -0.80 14.51 13.01
CA GLU A 90 -0.59 13.37 13.89
C GLU A 90 -0.41 12.08 13.11
N VAL A 91 0.62 11.30 13.47
CA VAL A 91 0.95 10.01 12.85
C VAL A 91 0.53 8.89 13.78
N THR A 92 -0.33 7.99 13.29
CA THR A 92 -0.86 6.85 14.07
C THR A 92 -0.61 5.54 13.34
N ASN A 93 -0.06 4.53 14.02
CA ASN A 93 0.00 3.17 13.52
C ASN A 93 -1.37 2.51 13.60
N ILE A 94 -1.84 1.90 12.51
CA ILE A 94 -3.14 1.22 12.45
C ILE A 94 -3.05 -0.26 12.09
N GLY A 95 -1.87 -0.76 11.78
CA GLY A 95 -1.65 -2.18 11.47
C GLY A 95 -0.54 -2.42 10.45
N HIS A 96 -0.75 -3.44 9.63
CA HIS A 96 0.20 -3.87 8.62
C HIS A 96 -0.50 -4.07 7.28
N ALA A 97 0.14 -3.67 6.18
CA ALA A 97 -0.34 -3.90 4.82
C ALA A 97 0.80 -3.85 3.81
N THR A 98 0.67 -4.62 2.73
CA THR A 98 1.53 -4.55 1.55
C THR A 98 0.90 -3.68 0.47
N TYR A 99 -0.42 -3.74 0.34
CA TYR A 99 -1.21 -2.96 -0.62
C TYR A 99 -2.43 -2.35 0.07
N MET A 100 -2.84 -1.19 -0.41
CA MET A 100 -4.04 -0.49 0.01
C MET A 100 -4.74 0.15 -1.18
N ALA A 101 -6.05 0.19 -1.14
CA ALA A 101 -6.91 0.96 -2.03
C ALA A 101 -8.16 1.38 -1.26
N ALA A 102 -8.79 2.47 -1.63
CA ALA A 102 -9.95 2.99 -0.91
C ALA A 102 -11.14 3.19 -1.83
N ASP A 103 -12.33 3.17 -1.24
CA ASP A 103 -13.58 3.58 -1.85
C ASP A 103 -14.51 4.08 -0.74
N ASP A 104 -14.96 5.33 -0.83
CA ASP A 104 -15.69 6.03 0.22
C ASP A 104 -14.93 5.98 1.57
N ASP A 105 -15.60 5.48 2.61
CA ASP A 105 -15.07 5.41 3.97
C ASP A 105 -14.24 4.14 4.26
N VAL A 106 -14.02 3.30 3.26
CA VAL A 106 -13.40 1.98 3.43
C VAL A 106 -12.06 1.91 2.72
N VAL A 107 -11.01 1.63 3.48
CA VAL A 107 -9.70 1.25 2.93
C VAL A 107 -9.59 -0.27 2.92
N TYR A 108 -9.48 -0.84 1.74
CA TYR A 108 -9.17 -2.26 1.53
C TYR A 108 -7.68 -2.49 1.67
N LEU A 109 -7.30 -3.56 2.35
CA LEU A 109 -5.92 -3.86 2.70
C LEU A 109 -5.58 -5.31 2.34
N ILE A 110 -4.41 -5.49 1.75
CA ILE A 110 -3.79 -6.80 1.61
C ILE A 110 -2.46 -6.78 2.37
N ASN A 111 -2.29 -7.69 3.34
CA ASN A 111 -1.00 -7.98 3.93
C ASN A 111 -0.48 -9.29 3.34
N SER A 112 0.44 -9.19 2.38
CA SER A 112 1.01 -10.30 1.63
C SER A 112 2.40 -10.61 2.17
N LEU A 113 2.53 -11.73 2.87
CA LEU A 113 3.75 -12.17 3.52
C LEU A 113 4.35 -13.37 2.79
N THR A 114 5.59 -13.25 2.34
CA THR A 114 6.31 -14.36 1.70
C THR A 114 7.49 -14.81 2.56
N ASN A 115 7.44 -16.06 3.01
CA ASN A 115 8.56 -16.68 3.69
C ASN A 115 9.56 -17.23 2.67
N TRP A 116 10.67 -16.53 2.52
CA TRP A 116 11.77 -16.90 1.62
C TRP A 116 12.75 -17.90 2.25
N ASN A 117 12.62 -18.21 3.55
CA ASN A 117 13.52 -19.14 4.25
C ASN A 117 13.16 -20.61 3.99
N VAL A 118 12.09 -20.87 3.26
CA VAL A 118 11.65 -22.21 2.84
C VAL A 118 11.71 -22.34 1.31
N ASN A 119 11.88 -23.57 0.82
CA ASN A 119 11.95 -23.83 -0.61
C ASN A 119 10.94 -24.97 -0.98
N PRO A 120 9.92 -24.70 -1.80
CA PRO A 120 9.60 -23.39 -2.41
C PRO A 120 9.16 -22.36 -1.38
N ALA A 121 9.36 -21.06 -1.69
CA ALA A 121 8.87 -19.96 -0.86
C ALA A 121 7.35 -20.03 -0.70
N VAL A 122 6.86 -19.71 0.50
CA VAL A 122 5.42 -19.76 0.82
C VAL A 122 4.89 -18.36 1.07
N THR A 123 3.85 -18.00 0.35
CA THR A 123 3.12 -16.73 0.54
C THR A 123 1.85 -16.98 1.34
N THR A 124 1.50 -16.05 2.20
CA THR A 124 0.22 -15.98 2.92
C THR A 124 -0.34 -14.58 2.78
N ASN A 125 -1.58 -14.47 2.33
CA ASN A 125 -2.28 -13.20 2.18
C ASN A 125 -3.40 -13.08 3.23
N HIS A 126 -3.43 -11.92 3.89
CA HIS A 126 -4.52 -11.50 4.76
C HIS A 126 -5.24 -10.32 4.12
N PHE A 127 -6.55 -10.44 4.01
CA PHE A 127 -7.44 -9.43 3.45
C PHE A 127 -8.19 -8.78 4.60
N SER A 128 -8.14 -7.47 4.72
CA SER A 128 -8.78 -6.74 5.81
C SER A 128 -9.30 -5.39 5.34
N THR A 129 -10.06 -4.69 6.16
CA THR A 129 -10.53 -3.34 5.86
C THR A 129 -10.31 -2.42 7.04
N TYR A 130 -10.06 -1.15 6.75
CA TYR A 130 -10.09 -0.09 7.74
C TYR A 130 -11.23 0.88 7.42
N ASN A 131 -12.08 1.16 8.39
CA ASN A 131 -13.14 2.16 8.24
C ASN A 131 -12.66 3.51 8.78
N ILE A 132 -12.63 4.52 7.89
CA ILE A 132 -12.06 5.85 8.18
C ILE A 132 -12.90 6.59 9.24
N LYS A 133 -14.23 6.52 9.15
CA LYS A 133 -15.15 7.22 10.06
C LYS A 133 -15.14 6.64 11.46
N THR A 134 -15.19 5.31 11.57
CA THR A 134 -15.19 4.64 12.87
C THR A 134 -13.80 4.41 13.43
N LYS A 135 -12.75 4.64 12.64
CA LYS A 135 -11.33 4.40 12.97
C LYS A 135 -11.08 2.96 13.42
N THR A 136 -11.70 2.00 12.73
CA THR A 136 -11.66 0.58 13.11
C THR A 136 -11.02 -0.26 12.03
N LEU A 137 -10.00 -1.05 12.40
CA LEU A 137 -9.44 -2.10 11.58
C LEU A 137 -10.25 -3.38 11.76
N ASN A 138 -10.88 -3.87 10.69
CA ASN A 138 -11.57 -5.15 10.66
C ASN A 138 -10.63 -6.20 10.06
N GLN A 139 -10.20 -7.15 10.87
CA GLN A 139 -9.30 -8.24 10.47
C GLN A 139 -9.99 -9.35 9.67
N SER A 140 -11.33 -9.36 9.60
CA SER A 140 -12.05 -10.34 8.78
C SER A 140 -11.84 -10.02 7.30
N SER A 141 -11.68 -11.08 6.50
CA SER A 141 -11.54 -10.94 5.06
C SER A 141 -12.72 -10.17 4.46
N PHE A 142 -12.41 -9.20 3.60
CA PHE A 142 -13.44 -8.55 2.78
C PHE A 142 -13.88 -9.42 1.59
N LEU A 143 -13.11 -10.45 1.24
CA LEU A 143 -13.48 -11.42 0.22
C LEU A 143 -14.47 -12.43 0.82
N LYS A 144 -15.50 -12.81 0.04
CA LYS A 144 -16.48 -13.82 0.43
C LYS A 144 -15.98 -15.24 0.16
N ASP A 145 -16.77 -16.21 0.61
CA ASP A 145 -16.45 -17.64 0.52
C ASP A 145 -16.34 -18.16 -0.92
N ASP A 146 -16.88 -17.43 -1.90
CA ASP A 146 -16.78 -17.73 -3.34
C ASP A 146 -15.45 -17.26 -3.96
N ALA A 147 -14.60 -16.58 -3.20
CA ALA A 147 -13.29 -16.14 -3.69
C ALA A 147 -12.40 -17.35 -4.03
N PRO A 148 -11.63 -17.26 -5.14
CA PRO A 148 -10.68 -18.30 -5.51
C PRO A 148 -9.65 -18.55 -4.40
N LYS A 149 -9.57 -19.80 -3.94
CA LYS A 149 -8.76 -20.20 -2.77
C LYS A 149 -7.26 -19.96 -2.95
N GLU A 150 -6.79 -20.00 -4.20
CA GLU A 150 -5.40 -19.71 -4.52
C GLU A 150 -4.96 -18.30 -4.13
N LEU A 151 -5.87 -17.33 -4.03
CA LEU A 151 -5.54 -15.97 -3.59
C LEU A 151 -4.96 -15.93 -2.18
N ALA A 152 -5.28 -16.88 -1.33
CA ALA A 152 -4.73 -16.95 0.02
C ALA A 152 -3.21 -17.21 0.04
N THR A 153 -2.67 -17.79 -1.04
CA THR A 153 -1.28 -18.26 -1.10
C THR A 153 -0.50 -17.84 -2.34
N THR A 154 -1.13 -17.10 -3.26
CA THR A 154 -0.45 -16.56 -4.43
C THR A 154 0.05 -15.15 -4.14
N SER A 155 1.31 -14.85 -4.47
CA SER A 155 1.86 -13.50 -4.31
C SER A 155 1.03 -12.46 -5.02
N THR A 156 0.58 -11.44 -4.29
CA THR A 156 -0.15 -10.31 -4.84
C THR A 156 0.81 -9.24 -5.36
N SER A 157 0.39 -8.49 -6.35
CA SER A 157 1.18 -7.43 -6.98
C SER A 157 0.43 -6.11 -7.12
N MET A 158 -0.88 -6.13 -6.91
CA MET A 158 -1.74 -4.96 -7.07
C MET A 158 -3.01 -5.11 -6.24
N LEU A 159 -3.49 -4.01 -5.69
CA LEU A 159 -4.85 -3.82 -5.18
C LEU A 159 -5.34 -2.46 -5.68
N GLN A 160 -6.47 -2.44 -6.38
CA GLN A 160 -7.12 -1.21 -6.81
C GLN A 160 -8.64 -1.34 -6.74
N VAL A 161 -9.30 -0.21 -6.59
CA VAL A 161 -10.76 -0.10 -6.63
C VAL A 161 -11.13 0.82 -7.79
N ASN A 162 -12.21 0.51 -8.48
CA ASN A 162 -12.80 1.38 -9.48
C ASN A 162 -13.80 2.31 -8.79
N ASP A 163 -13.49 3.60 -8.72
CA ASP A 163 -14.27 4.63 -8.03
C ASP A 163 -15.70 4.79 -8.59
N ASP A 164 -15.95 4.35 -9.85
CA ASP A 164 -17.27 4.48 -10.46
C ASP A 164 -18.30 3.46 -9.95
N ASN A 165 -17.84 2.25 -9.60
CA ASN A 165 -18.73 1.14 -9.26
C ASN A 165 -18.30 0.37 -7.99
N GLY A 166 -17.17 0.72 -7.40
CA GLY A 166 -16.62 0.08 -6.23
C GLY A 166 -16.03 -1.32 -6.47
N ASP A 167 -15.89 -1.75 -7.72
CA ASP A 167 -15.32 -3.07 -8.01
C ASP A 167 -13.84 -3.12 -7.60
N ILE A 168 -13.46 -4.20 -6.92
CA ILE A 168 -12.13 -4.42 -6.38
C ILE A 168 -11.33 -5.30 -7.34
N TYR A 169 -10.10 -4.89 -7.65
CA TYR A 169 -9.19 -5.60 -8.54
C TYR A 169 -7.92 -5.99 -7.79
N ILE A 170 -7.64 -7.29 -7.76
CA ILE A 170 -6.44 -7.86 -7.13
C ILE A 170 -5.58 -8.47 -8.22
N GLY A 171 -4.36 -7.95 -8.38
CA GLY A 171 -3.34 -8.50 -9.25
C GLY A 171 -2.49 -9.54 -8.53
N THR A 172 -2.13 -10.61 -9.22
CA THR A 172 -1.20 -11.62 -8.72
C THR A 172 0.02 -11.74 -9.63
N THR A 173 1.12 -12.21 -9.05
CA THR A 173 2.35 -12.48 -9.78
C THR A 173 2.84 -13.89 -9.51
N TYR A 174 3.39 -14.51 -10.55
CA TYR A 174 4.12 -15.77 -10.46
C TYR A 174 5.61 -15.57 -10.73
N PHE A 175 6.07 -14.31 -10.59
CA PHE A 175 7.42 -13.87 -10.92
C PHE A 175 7.77 -14.23 -12.37
N ALA A 176 8.89 -14.90 -12.61
CA ALA A 176 9.30 -15.29 -13.96
C ALA A 176 8.57 -16.54 -14.52
N ALA A 177 7.64 -17.14 -13.77
CA ALA A 177 7.03 -18.42 -14.13
C ALA A 177 5.79 -18.30 -15.04
N GLY A 178 5.34 -17.09 -15.37
CA GLY A 178 4.18 -16.86 -16.24
C GLY A 178 3.56 -15.49 -16.07
N ASN A 179 2.45 -15.28 -16.77
CA ASN A 179 1.68 -14.06 -16.65
C ASN A 179 0.96 -14.00 -15.31
N GLY A 180 0.82 -12.79 -14.77
CA GLY A 180 -0.05 -12.53 -13.65
C GLY A 180 -1.53 -12.62 -14.02
N ASN A 181 -2.38 -12.74 -13.03
CA ASN A 181 -3.82 -12.72 -13.19
C ASN A 181 -4.42 -11.51 -12.48
N ILE A 182 -5.54 -11.06 -12.99
CA ILE A 182 -6.41 -10.09 -12.31
C ILE A 182 -7.64 -10.83 -11.83
N TYR A 183 -7.99 -10.61 -10.58
CA TYR A 183 -9.22 -11.08 -9.94
C TYR A 183 -10.10 -9.88 -9.66
N ARG A 184 -11.33 -9.91 -10.15
CA ARG A 184 -12.32 -8.86 -9.97
C ARG A 184 -13.39 -9.29 -8.99
N PHE A 185 -13.72 -8.42 -8.08
CA PHE A 185 -14.76 -8.60 -7.07
C PHE A 185 -15.69 -7.41 -7.06
N LYS A 186 -16.93 -7.62 -6.64
CA LYS A 186 -17.83 -6.51 -6.28
C LYS A 186 -17.35 -5.81 -5.02
N LYS A 187 -17.82 -4.60 -4.78
CA LYS A 187 -17.60 -3.83 -3.54
C LYS A 187 -17.86 -4.65 -2.27
N ASP A 188 -18.81 -5.57 -2.31
CA ASP A 188 -19.17 -6.43 -1.18
C ASP A 188 -18.30 -7.69 -1.03
N GLY A 189 -17.25 -7.83 -1.85
CA GLY A 189 -16.31 -8.95 -1.83
C GLY A 189 -16.76 -10.19 -2.60
N THR A 190 -17.91 -10.16 -3.30
CA THR A 190 -18.37 -11.27 -4.15
C THR A 190 -17.49 -11.39 -5.39
N PHE A 191 -17.00 -12.60 -5.68
CA PHE A 191 -16.18 -12.88 -6.86
C PHE A 191 -16.96 -12.65 -8.16
N ILE A 192 -16.33 -12.03 -9.15
CA ILE A 192 -16.92 -11.81 -10.48
C ILE A 192 -16.18 -12.67 -11.52
N GLU A 193 -14.88 -12.44 -11.66
CA GLU A 193 -14.10 -13.07 -12.72
C GLU A 193 -12.59 -13.07 -12.41
N LYS A 194 -11.87 -13.92 -13.15
CA LYS A 194 -10.41 -13.99 -13.21
C LYS A 194 -9.97 -13.98 -14.66
N PHE A 195 -8.97 -13.20 -14.99
CA PHE A 195 -8.38 -13.18 -16.33
C PHE A 195 -6.86 -13.00 -16.30
N ASP A 196 -6.19 -13.48 -17.35
CA ASP A 196 -4.76 -13.28 -17.57
C ASP A 196 -4.50 -11.82 -17.96
N CYS A 197 -3.56 -11.15 -17.30
CA CYS A 197 -3.24 -9.75 -17.60
C CYS A 197 -2.28 -9.57 -18.80
N GLY A 198 -1.82 -10.64 -19.43
CA GLY A 198 -0.90 -10.60 -20.56
C GLY A 198 0.54 -10.23 -20.22
N GLY A 199 0.85 -10.06 -18.93
CA GLY A 199 2.18 -9.69 -18.41
C GLY A 199 2.47 -10.33 -17.07
N GLN A 200 3.74 -10.26 -16.60
CA GLN A 200 4.16 -10.98 -15.41
C GLN A 200 3.70 -10.34 -14.10
N ASN A 201 3.76 -9.01 -14.00
CA ASN A 201 3.56 -8.28 -12.75
C ASN A 201 2.59 -7.11 -12.97
N PRO A 202 1.27 -7.34 -12.98
CA PRO A 202 0.33 -6.23 -13.02
C PRO A 202 0.52 -5.38 -11.75
N ASN A 203 0.76 -4.08 -11.91
CA ASN A 203 1.08 -3.18 -10.80
C ASN A 203 0.13 -1.98 -10.70
N SER A 204 -0.69 -1.76 -11.72
CA SER A 204 -1.71 -0.72 -11.71
C SER A 204 -2.80 -1.04 -12.74
N ALA A 205 -4.00 -0.49 -12.54
CA ALA A 205 -5.07 -0.46 -13.51
C ALA A 205 -5.55 1.00 -13.70
N VAL A 206 -6.03 1.30 -14.89
CA VAL A 206 -6.70 2.57 -15.21
C VAL A 206 -8.09 2.23 -15.72
N PHE A 207 -9.09 2.88 -15.15
CA PHE A 207 -10.49 2.70 -15.52
C PHE A 207 -10.91 3.84 -16.44
N PHE A 208 -11.61 3.51 -17.51
CA PHE A 208 -12.15 4.48 -18.47
C PHE A 208 -13.67 4.38 -18.47
N ASN A 209 -14.33 5.52 -18.35
CA ASN A 209 -15.80 5.66 -18.44
C ASN A 209 -16.21 5.93 -19.89
#